data_f084cde7e2aafe0c64d7d7089e806f4b
#
_entry.id   f084cde7e2aafe0c64d7d7089e806f4b
#
_cell.length_a   1.000
_cell.length_b   1.000
_cell.length_c   1.000
_cell.angle_alpha   90.00
_cell.angle_beta   90.00
_cell.angle_gamma   90.00
#
_symmetry.space_group_name_H-M   'P 1'
#
loop_
_entity.id
_entity.type
_entity.pdbx_description
1 polymer ?
#
loop_
_entity_poly.entity_id
_entity_poly.type
_entity_poly.pdbx_seq_one_letter_code
_entity_poly.pdbx_strand_id
1 'polypeptide(L)'
;ISECLVGSEMCIRDRWTLVWAFFATFTTYIGGILLSLLLNSKKTRLSKMWRTLFIVTIAVPQFVSLLLVRNFFSNGGIVNTICHSIGLTGFLRSIGLVSTSYIPFLSAPGWAHVMIILINIWIGVPYQMLIATGVLMNLPSDQLESARVDGATNFQIFRKITMPYLLFVTGPALITDFVKNINNFNVIYLLTQDVYTTTNQAMASSQAKEVDLLVTWLFRLTQDYYNYKMASAIGII
;
A
#
# COMPACT_ATOMS: atom_id res chain seq x y z
N ILE A 1 -9.62 -20.02 -28.80
CA ILE A 1 -9.78 -18.54 -28.74
C ILE A 1 -9.76 -18.06 -27.29
N SER A 2 -10.28 -18.85 -26.34
CA SER A 2 -10.24 -18.49 -24.89
C SER A 2 -8.82 -18.53 -24.30
N GLU A 3 -7.95 -19.43 -24.75
CA GLU A 3 -6.60 -19.56 -24.21
C GLU A 3 -5.64 -18.40 -24.56
N CYS A 4 -5.80 -17.79 -25.74
CA CYS A 4 -4.94 -16.67 -26.14
C CYS A 4 -5.36 -15.30 -25.58
N LEU A 5 -6.65 -15.05 -25.42
CA LEU A 5 -7.15 -13.74 -24.93
C LEU A 5 -7.14 -13.67 -23.39
N VAL A 6 -7.55 -14.75 -22.73
CA VAL A 6 -7.54 -14.82 -21.27
C VAL A 6 -6.11 -14.95 -20.72
N GLY A 7 -5.22 -15.67 -21.41
CA GLY A 7 -3.85 -15.91 -20.93
C GLY A 7 -2.98 -14.65 -20.87
N SER A 8 -2.95 -13.83 -21.92
CA SER A 8 -2.08 -12.65 -21.95
C SER A 8 -2.52 -11.55 -20.98
N GLU A 9 -3.82 -11.33 -20.87
CA GLU A 9 -4.40 -10.31 -19.99
C GLU A 9 -4.31 -10.71 -18.53
N MET A 10 -4.50 -11.99 -18.20
CA MET A 10 -4.27 -12.53 -16.87
C MET A 10 -2.80 -12.37 -16.47
N CYS A 11 -1.84 -12.73 -17.30
CA CYS A 11 -0.42 -12.57 -17.01
C CYS A 11 -0.02 -11.14 -16.67
N ILE A 12 -0.59 -10.13 -17.34
CA ILE A 12 -0.32 -8.72 -17.04
C ILE A 12 -0.86 -8.34 -15.66
N ARG A 13 -2.04 -8.85 -15.29
CA ARG A 13 -2.67 -8.57 -13.98
C ARG A 13 -2.03 -9.35 -12.86
N ASP A 14 -1.64 -10.60 -13.09
CA ASP A 14 -0.86 -11.40 -12.17
C ASP A 14 0.43 -10.66 -11.81
N ARG A 15 1.13 -10.14 -12.84
CA ARG A 15 2.33 -9.33 -12.62
C ARG A 15 2.04 -8.08 -11.79
N TRP A 16 0.98 -7.33 -12.11
CA TRP A 16 0.63 -6.15 -11.33
C TRP A 16 0.21 -6.52 -9.89
N THR A 17 -0.59 -7.57 -9.71
CA THR A 17 -1.01 -8.05 -8.40
C THR A 17 0.19 -8.44 -7.54
N LEU A 18 1.19 -9.12 -8.10
CA LEU A 18 2.41 -9.48 -7.39
C LEU A 18 3.28 -8.26 -7.07
N VAL A 19 3.44 -7.32 -8.02
CA VAL A 19 4.17 -6.06 -7.80
C VAL A 19 3.49 -5.25 -6.70
N TRP A 20 2.18 -5.11 -6.76
CA TRP A 20 1.40 -4.45 -5.72
C TRP A 20 1.59 -5.12 -4.36
N ALA A 21 1.39 -6.44 -4.26
CA ALA A 21 1.52 -7.17 -3.00
C ALA A 21 2.93 -7.04 -2.41
N PHE A 22 3.96 -7.09 -3.25
CA PHE A 22 5.33 -6.89 -2.84
C PHE A 22 5.55 -5.50 -2.26
N PHE A 23 5.27 -4.46 -3.03
CA PHE A 23 5.50 -3.09 -2.57
C PHE A 23 4.59 -2.75 -1.38
N ALA A 24 3.31 -3.09 -1.41
CA ALA A 24 2.38 -2.84 -0.32
C ALA A 24 2.83 -3.50 1.00
N THR A 25 3.32 -4.73 0.96
CA THR A 25 3.75 -5.45 2.15
C THR A 25 5.11 -4.96 2.66
N PHE A 26 6.13 -4.97 1.80
CA PHE A 26 7.49 -4.68 2.26
C PHE A 26 7.70 -3.22 2.63
N THR A 27 7.07 -2.28 1.93
CA THR A 27 7.21 -0.85 2.28
C THR A 27 6.50 -0.52 3.60
N THR A 28 5.30 -1.07 3.84
CA THR A 28 4.61 -0.90 5.13
C THR A 28 5.36 -1.56 6.27
N TYR A 29 5.90 -2.75 6.04
CA TYR A 29 6.67 -3.47 7.04
C TYR A 29 7.94 -2.72 7.43
N ILE A 30 8.76 -2.32 6.45
CA ILE A 30 9.97 -1.55 6.67
C ILE A 30 9.64 -0.19 7.32
N GLY A 31 8.63 0.51 6.81
CA GLY A 31 8.15 1.77 7.37
C GLY A 31 7.71 1.63 8.82
N GLY A 32 6.98 0.57 9.15
CA GLY A 32 6.54 0.26 10.52
C GLY A 32 7.71 -0.01 11.47
N ILE A 33 8.69 -0.81 11.04
CA ILE A 33 9.91 -1.05 11.83
C ILE A 33 10.68 0.25 12.05
N LEU A 34 10.93 1.04 11.00
CA LEU A 34 11.65 2.30 11.12
C LEU A 34 10.93 3.26 12.07
N LEU A 35 9.63 3.40 11.93
CA LEU A 35 8.83 4.25 12.81
C LEU A 35 8.86 3.74 14.25
N SER A 36 8.76 2.43 14.45
CA SER A 36 8.87 1.81 15.78
C SER A 36 10.22 2.08 16.42
N LEU A 37 11.34 1.93 15.71
CA LEU A 37 12.68 2.22 16.19
C LEU A 37 12.84 3.71 16.55
N LEU A 38 12.33 4.61 15.72
CA LEU A 38 12.34 6.04 15.98
C LEU A 38 11.58 6.38 17.27
N LEU A 39 10.38 5.84 17.44
CA LEU A 39 9.55 6.09 18.62
C LEU A 39 10.06 5.40 19.90
N ASN A 40 10.81 4.31 19.78
CA ASN A 40 11.47 3.64 20.92
C ASN A 40 12.83 4.26 21.27
N SER A 41 13.34 5.17 20.45
CA SER A 41 14.61 5.85 20.74
C SER A 41 14.49 6.78 21.96
N LYS A 42 15.48 6.72 22.86
CA LYS A 42 15.57 7.63 24.04
C LYS A 42 15.64 9.12 23.64
N LYS A 43 16.00 9.42 22.38
CA LYS A 43 16.09 10.80 21.86
C LYS A 43 14.74 11.38 21.44
N THR A 44 13.72 10.56 21.24
CA THR A 44 12.41 11.01 20.75
C THR A 44 11.61 11.60 21.90
N ARG A 45 11.42 12.93 21.86
CA ARG A 45 10.54 13.63 22.80
C ARG A 45 9.08 13.30 22.49
N LEU A 46 8.25 13.15 23.52
CA LEU A 46 6.81 12.87 23.40
C LEU A 46 6.48 11.58 22.65
N SER A 47 7.32 10.55 22.74
CA SER A 47 7.11 9.27 22.05
C SER A 47 5.75 8.61 22.36
N LYS A 48 5.26 8.80 23.61
CA LYS A 48 3.93 8.31 24.02
C LYS A 48 2.81 9.02 23.23
N MET A 49 2.89 10.33 23.09
CA MET A 49 1.91 11.12 22.33
C MET A 49 1.88 10.71 20.86
N TRP A 50 3.06 10.57 20.22
CA TRP A 50 3.14 10.13 18.83
C TRP A 50 2.56 8.73 18.63
N ARG A 51 2.86 7.79 19.53
CA ARG A 51 2.23 6.44 19.48
C ARG A 51 0.72 6.53 19.56
N THR A 52 0.19 7.32 20.50
CA THR A 52 -1.26 7.50 20.62
C THR A 52 -1.88 8.07 19.32
N LEU A 53 -1.25 9.08 18.72
CA LEU A 53 -1.71 9.64 17.45
C LEU A 53 -1.77 8.60 16.33
N PHE A 54 -0.73 7.75 16.20
CA PHE A 54 -0.73 6.68 15.21
C PHE A 54 -1.75 5.58 15.51
N ILE A 55 -1.99 5.26 16.79
CA ILE A 55 -3.01 4.26 17.18
C ILE A 55 -4.41 4.77 16.85
N VAL A 56 -4.69 6.06 17.03
CA VAL A 56 -5.98 6.65 16.68
C VAL A 56 -6.31 6.45 15.19
N THR A 57 -5.31 6.50 14.30
CA THR A 57 -5.55 6.25 12.86
C THR A 57 -6.02 4.81 12.57
N ILE A 58 -5.64 3.85 13.41
CA ILE A 58 -6.05 2.45 13.28
C ILE A 58 -7.49 2.25 13.79
N ALA A 59 -7.94 3.09 14.73
CA ALA A 59 -9.29 3.01 15.30
C ALA A 59 -10.39 3.41 14.29
N VAL A 60 -10.04 4.19 13.27
CA VAL A 60 -10.96 4.55 12.18
C VAL A 60 -11.12 3.37 11.22
N PRO A 61 -12.35 2.92 10.91
CA PRO A 61 -12.55 1.87 9.93
C PRO A 61 -11.89 2.21 8.58
N GLN A 62 -11.13 1.27 8.03
CA GLN A 62 -10.32 1.48 6.82
C GLN A 62 -11.13 2.04 5.65
N PHE A 63 -12.36 1.57 5.45
CA PHE A 63 -13.21 2.04 4.34
C PHE A 63 -13.56 3.53 4.46
N VAL A 64 -13.79 4.04 5.67
CA VAL A 64 -14.05 5.47 5.91
C VAL A 64 -12.82 6.29 5.53
N SER A 65 -11.64 5.88 5.99
CA SER A 65 -10.37 6.55 5.66
C SER A 65 -10.13 6.57 4.15
N LEU A 66 -10.38 5.45 3.45
CA LEU A 66 -10.21 5.36 2.00
C LEU A 66 -11.18 6.27 1.23
N LEU A 67 -12.44 6.35 1.64
CA LEU A 67 -13.43 7.24 1.02
C LEU A 67 -13.09 8.72 1.24
N LEU A 68 -12.61 9.08 2.43
CA LEU A 68 -12.15 10.44 2.72
C LEU A 68 -10.95 10.81 1.85
N VAL A 69 -9.95 9.93 1.79
CA VAL A 69 -8.76 10.14 0.97
C VAL A 69 -9.11 10.23 -0.51
N ARG A 70 -10.02 9.39 -1.01
CA ARG A 70 -10.52 9.49 -2.37
C ARG A 70 -11.10 10.88 -2.66
N ASN A 71 -11.93 11.41 -1.76
CA ASN A 71 -12.51 12.75 -1.92
C ASN A 71 -11.44 13.85 -1.90
N PHE A 72 -10.40 13.73 -1.04
CA PHE A 72 -9.30 14.70 -0.99
C PHE A 72 -8.49 14.73 -2.29
N PHE A 73 -8.22 13.58 -2.88
CA PHE A 73 -7.43 13.43 -4.11
C PHE A 73 -8.27 13.38 -5.39
N SER A 74 -9.58 13.59 -5.31
CA SER A 74 -10.44 13.71 -6.49
C SER A 74 -10.05 14.90 -7.35
N ASN A 75 -10.50 14.92 -8.61
CA ASN A 75 -10.17 15.98 -9.56
C ASN A 75 -10.57 17.38 -9.08
N GLY A 76 -11.69 17.50 -8.37
CA GLY A 76 -12.15 18.74 -7.70
C GLY A 76 -11.84 18.78 -6.20
N GLY A 77 -11.00 17.90 -5.69
CA GLY A 77 -10.70 17.75 -4.27
C GLY A 77 -9.77 18.85 -3.72
N ILE A 78 -9.69 18.91 -2.39
CA ILE A 78 -8.92 19.92 -1.66
C ILE A 78 -7.44 19.91 -2.08
N VAL A 79 -6.86 18.73 -2.29
CA VAL A 79 -5.44 18.60 -2.67
C VAL A 79 -5.19 19.24 -4.04
N ASN A 80 -6.05 19.01 -5.03
CA ASN A 80 -5.94 19.64 -6.34
C ASN A 80 -6.12 21.17 -6.27
N THR A 81 -7.03 21.64 -5.44
CA THR A 81 -7.21 23.09 -5.21
C THR A 81 -5.95 23.73 -4.63
N ILE A 82 -5.31 23.09 -3.65
CA ILE A 82 -4.06 23.57 -3.06
C ILE A 82 -2.93 23.50 -4.10
N CYS A 83 -2.78 22.41 -4.83
CA CYS A 83 -1.75 22.27 -5.87
C CYS A 83 -1.90 23.33 -6.97
N HIS A 84 -3.13 23.71 -7.30
CA HIS A 84 -3.39 24.76 -8.25
C HIS A 84 -3.02 26.14 -7.68
N SER A 85 -3.38 26.45 -6.42
CA SER A 85 -3.10 27.74 -5.79
C SER A 85 -1.61 28.01 -5.56
N ILE A 86 -0.80 26.97 -5.29
CA ILE A 86 0.67 27.10 -5.16
C ILE A 86 1.41 27.03 -6.51
N GLY A 87 0.69 26.90 -7.64
CA GLY A 87 1.27 26.84 -8.99
C GLY A 87 1.89 25.48 -9.36
N LEU A 88 1.80 24.45 -8.51
CA LEU A 88 2.37 23.12 -8.76
C LEU A 88 1.78 22.47 -10.01
N THR A 89 0.48 22.63 -10.24
CA THR A 89 -0.20 22.11 -11.43
C THR A 89 0.37 22.72 -12.71
N GLY A 90 0.63 24.05 -12.71
CA GLY A 90 1.27 24.76 -13.82
C GLY A 90 2.69 24.26 -14.08
N PHE A 91 3.47 24.06 -13.02
CA PHE A 91 4.83 23.53 -13.11
C PHE A 91 4.85 22.10 -13.69
N LEU A 92 3.99 21.20 -13.19
CA LEU A 92 3.90 19.83 -13.71
C LEU A 92 3.43 19.77 -15.17
N ARG A 93 2.58 20.73 -15.57
CA ARG A 93 2.16 20.88 -16.96
C ARG A 93 3.30 21.37 -17.86
N SER A 94 4.14 22.29 -17.38
CA SER A 94 5.29 22.77 -18.15
C SER A 94 6.35 21.71 -18.41
N ILE A 95 6.46 20.70 -17.52
CA ILE A 95 7.38 19.55 -17.67
C ILE A 95 6.73 18.42 -18.50
N GLY A 96 5.45 18.56 -18.90
CA GLY A 96 4.75 17.55 -19.67
C GLY A 96 4.25 16.32 -18.86
N LEU A 97 4.33 16.35 -17.54
CA LEU A 97 3.84 15.27 -16.67
C LEU A 97 2.33 15.25 -16.51
N VAL A 98 1.65 16.38 -16.74
CA VAL A 98 0.21 16.53 -16.64
C VAL A 98 -0.29 17.31 -17.84
N SER A 99 -1.29 16.80 -18.54
CA SER A 99 -1.92 17.45 -19.70
C SER A 99 -3.19 18.23 -19.32
N THR A 100 -3.76 17.97 -18.16
CA THR A 100 -5.03 18.52 -17.67
C THR A 100 -4.82 19.76 -16.78
N SER A 101 -5.91 20.48 -16.49
CA SER A 101 -5.91 21.61 -15.54
C SER A 101 -5.83 21.16 -14.07
N TYR A 102 -5.85 19.88 -13.80
CA TYR A 102 -5.73 19.26 -12.49
C TYR A 102 -4.77 18.08 -12.56
N ILE A 103 -4.24 17.66 -11.40
CA ILE A 103 -3.38 16.47 -11.30
C ILE A 103 -4.30 15.25 -11.17
N PRO A 104 -4.24 14.29 -12.11
CA PRO A 104 -5.15 13.13 -12.12
C PRO A 104 -4.68 12.03 -11.16
N PHE A 105 -4.56 12.34 -9.86
CA PHE A 105 -4.01 11.46 -8.83
C PHE A 105 -4.60 10.04 -8.83
N LEU A 106 -5.94 9.94 -8.94
CA LEU A 106 -6.66 8.68 -8.87
C LEU A 106 -7.43 8.37 -10.17
N SER A 107 -7.37 9.23 -11.18
CA SER A 107 -8.10 9.04 -12.42
C SER A 107 -7.23 8.53 -13.57
N ALA A 108 -5.93 8.86 -13.59
CA ALA A 108 -5.01 8.34 -14.58
C ALA A 108 -4.28 7.09 -14.05
N PRO A 109 -4.15 6.00 -14.84
CA PRO A 109 -3.59 4.73 -14.37
C PRO A 109 -2.19 4.86 -13.76
N GLY A 110 -1.26 5.56 -14.41
CA GLY A 110 0.11 5.73 -13.93
C GLY A 110 0.19 6.44 -12.56
N TRP A 111 -0.58 7.51 -12.37
CA TRP A 111 -0.69 8.21 -11.11
C TRP A 111 -1.38 7.35 -10.05
N ALA A 112 -2.45 6.65 -10.43
CA ALA A 112 -3.22 5.81 -9.52
C ALA A 112 -2.37 4.66 -8.94
N HIS A 113 -1.52 4.00 -9.73
CA HIS A 113 -0.61 2.96 -9.24
C HIS A 113 0.28 3.46 -8.10
N VAL A 114 0.88 4.64 -8.25
CA VAL A 114 1.75 5.23 -7.22
C VAL A 114 0.93 5.65 -6.00
N MET A 115 -0.21 6.32 -6.23
CA MET A 115 -1.07 6.82 -5.16
C MET A 115 -1.65 5.70 -4.29
N ILE A 116 -2.07 4.59 -4.90
CA ILE A 116 -2.58 3.43 -4.17
C ILE A 116 -1.51 2.88 -3.22
N ILE A 117 -0.26 2.76 -3.68
CA ILE A 117 0.86 2.31 -2.84
C ILE A 117 1.11 3.29 -1.69
N LEU A 118 1.17 4.60 -1.97
CA LEU A 118 1.40 5.63 -0.95
C LEU A 118 0.28 5.65 0.10
N ILE A 119 -0.97 5.56 -0.32
CA ILE A 119 -2.13 5.53 0.59
C ILE A 119 -2.11 4.25 1.43
N ASN A 120 -1.75 3.11 0.83
CA ASN A 120 -1.61 1.86 1.58
C ASN A 120 -0.49 1.93 2.63
N ILE A 121 0.65 2.56 2.30
CA ILE A 121 1.74 2.82 3.25
C ILE A 121 1.22 3.67 4.42
N TRP A 122 0.53 4.75 4.12
CA TRP A 122 -0.02 5.64 5.14
C TRP A 122 -0.97 4.92 6.11
N ILE A 123 -1.83 4.04 5.62
CA ILE A 123 -2.77 3.25 6.44
C ILE A 123 -2.06 2.10 7.16
N GLY A 124 -1.13 1.42 6.50
CA GLY A 124 -0.51 0.19 6.98
C GLY A 124 0.64 0.40 7.97
N VAL A 125 1.43 1.47 7.81
CA VAL A 125 2.61 1.74 8.66
C VAL A 125 2.28 1.85 10.15
N PRO A 126 1.20 2.53 10.60
CA PRO A 126 0.85 2.59 12.01
C PRO A 126 0.60 1.21 12.64
N TYR A 127 -0.06 0.32 11.92
CA TYR A 127 -0.34 -1.04 12.39
C TYR A 127 0.97 -1.85 12.51
N GLN A 128 1.82 -1.81 11.51
CA GLN A 128 3.12 -2.49 11.55
C GLN A 128 4.05 -1.91 12.62
N MET A 129 4.01 -0.61 12.85
CA MET A 129 4.71 0.05 13.95
C MET A 129 4.27 -0.49 15.31
N LEU A 130 2.97 -0.71 15.50
CA LEU A 130 2.43 -1.25 16.75
C LEU A 130 2.93 -2.68 16.99
N ILE A 131 2.87 -3.55 15.99
CA ILE A 131 3.41 -4.93 16.05
C ILE A 131 4.91 -4.91 16.36
N ALA A 132 5.69 -4.15 15.59
CA ALA A 132 7.14 -4.05 15.79
C ALA A 132 7.50 -3.49 17.18
N THR A 133 6.72 -2.54 17.69
CA THR A 133 6.90 -2.01 19.04
C THR A 133 6.68 -3.08 20.11
N GLY A 134 5.61 -3.87 19.96
CA GLY A 134 5.35 -4.99 20.87
C GLY A 134 6.49 -6.02 20.91
N VAL A 135 7.03 -6.36 19.74
CA VAL A 135 8.19 -7.28 19.64
C VAL A 135 9.45 -6.66 20.27
N LEU A 136 9.73 -5.38 19.99
CA LEU A 136 10.89 -4.68 20.57
C LEU A 136 10.83 -4.57 22.10
N MET A 137 9.64 -4.41 22.68
CA MET A 137 9.46 -4.34 24.13
C MET A 137 9.66 -5.70 24.80
N ASN A 138 9.48 -6.79 24.09
CA ASN A 138 9.70 -8.15 24.58
C ASN A 138 11.10 -8.72 24.25
N LEU A 139 11.97 -7.90 23.66
CA LEU A 139 13.35 -8.31 23.39
C LEU A 139 14.11 -8.49 24.71
N PRO A 140 14.79 -9.65 24.95
CA PRO A 140 15.53 -9.91 26.19
C PRO A 140 16.60 -8.84 26.44
N SER A 141 16.47 -8.10 27.55
CA SER A 141 17.41 -7.04 27.92
C SER A 141 18.83 -7.58 28.12
N ASP A 142 18.93 -8.79 28.67
CA ASP A 142 20.20 -9.43 28.99
C ASP A 142 21.09 -9.64 27.75
N GLN A 143 20.49 -9.98 26.62
CA GLN A 143 21.21 -10.11 25.35
C GLN A 143 21.75 -8.76 24.85
N LEU A 144 20.96 -7.69 25.05
CA LEU A 144 21.39 -6.35 24.66
C LEU A 144 22.50 -5.81 25.57
N GLU A 145 22.42 -6.12 26.86
CA GLU A 145 23.42 -5.70 27.83
C GLU A 145 24.74 -6.47 27.66
N SER A 146 24.68 -7.80 27.46
CA SER A 146 25.87 -8.60 27.15
C SER A 146 26.59 -8.09 25.92
N ALA A 147 25.84 -7.83 24.83
CA ALA A 147 26.41 -7.31 23.60
C ALA A 147 27.08 -5.93 23.78
N ARG A 148 26.55 -5.09 24.68
CA ARG A 148 27.17 -3.79 25.03
C ARG A 148 28.44 -3.97 25.83
N VAL A 149 28.46 -4.91 26.78
CA VAL A 149 29.66 -5.27 27.56
C VAL A 149 30.76 -5.78 26.62
N ASP A 150 30.39 -6.54 25.59
CA ASP A 150 31.30 -7.03 24.54
C ASP A 150 31.76 -5.92 23.56
N GLY A 151 31.33 -4.66 23.78
CA GLY A 151 31.75 -3.52 22.96
C GLY A 151 30.99 -3.38 21.64
N ALA A 152 29.85 -4.05 21.45
CA ALA A 152 29.09 -3.95 20.23
C ALA A 152 28.46 -2.56 20.05
N THR A 153 28.59 -2.00 18.86
CA THR A 153 27.94 -0.73 18.50
C THR A 153 26.41 -0.93 18.35
N ASN A 154 25.64 0.17 18.49
CA ASN A 154 24.19 0.11 18.33
C ASN A 154 23.76 -0.46 16.98
N PHE A 155 24.52 -0.22 15.91
CA PHE A 155 24.25 -0.78 14.58
C PHE A 155 24.51 -2.30 14.54
N GLN A 156 25.57 -2.78 15.22
CA GLN A 156 25.85 -4.21 15.32
C GLN A 156 24.77 -4.94 16.12
N ILE A 157 24.33 -4.35 17.24
CA ILE A 157 23.21 -4.87 18.03
C ILE A 157 21.94 -4.94 17.19
N PHE A 158 21.61 -3.86 16.48
CA PHE A 158 20.45 -3.83 15.59
C PHE A 158 20.52 -4.94 14.53
N ARG A 159 21.64 -5.02 13.79
CA ARG A 159 21.77 -5.95 12.67
C ARG A 159 21.86 -7.41 13.10
N LYS A 160 22.54 -7.70 14.23
CA LYS A 160 22.85 -9.09 14.65
C LYS A 160 21.86 -9.66 15.67
N ILE A 161 21.17 -8.82 16.44
CA ILE A 161 20.26 -9.25 17.50
C ILE A 161 18.83 -8.79 17.19
N THR A 162 18.60 -7.48 17.09
CA THR A 162 17.25 -6.92 17.00
C THR A 162 16.54 -7.30 15.70
N MET A 163 17.22 -7.14 14.56
CA MET A 163 16.60 -7.38 13.24
C MET A 163 16.30 -8.87 12.99
N PRO A 164 17.21 -9.82 13.27
CA PRO A 164 16.89 -11.25 13.16
C PRO A 164 15.75 -11.68 14.09
N TYR A 165 15.73 -11.17 15.32
CA TYR A 165 14.65 -11.46 16.26
C TYR A 165 13.30 -10.91 15.77
N LEU A 166 13.27 -9.65 15.28
CA LEU A 166 12.08 -9.08 14.64
C LEU A 166 11.59 -9.95 13.49
N LEU A 167 12.46 -10.30 12.55
CA LEU A 167 12.11 -11.11 11.38
C LEU A 167 11.59 -12.49 11.78
N PHE A 168 12.19 -13.10 12.80
CA PHE A 168 11.75 -14.42 13.29
C PHE A 168 10.34 -14.36 13.87
N VAL A 169 10.07 -13.37 14.73
CA VAL A 169 8.76 -13.25 15.41
C VAL A 169 7.67 -12.76 14.45
N THR A 170 8.00 -11.82 13.56
CA THR A 170 7.01 -11.23 12.63
C THR A 170 6.93 -11.93 11.28
N GLY A 171 7.82 -12.89 10.99
CA GLY A 171 7.86 -13.61 9.71
C GLY A 171 6.53 -14.23 9.30
N PRO A 172 5.84 -14.99 10.16
CA PRO A 172 4.52 -15.53 9.85
C PRO A 172 3.48 -14.45 9.52
N ALA A 173 3.50 -13.33 10.25
CA ALA A 173 2.63 -12.19 10.00
C ALA A 173 2.95 -11.53 8.66
N LEU A 174 4.23 -11.41 8.29
CA LEU A 174 4.67 -10.85 7.02
C LEU A 174 4.15 -11.68 5.82
N ILE A 175 4.22 -13.00 5.91
CA ILE A 175 3.67 -13.90 4.89
C ILE A 175 2.15 -13.72 4.78
N THR A 176 1.46 -13.67 5.91
CA THR A 176 0.00 -13.45 5.97
C THR A 176 -0.37 -12.10 5.35
N ASP A 177 0.37 -11.04 5.63
CA ASP A 177 0.13 -9.72 5.06
C ASP A 177 0.40 -9.68 3.55
N PHE A 178 1.38 -10.43 3.07
CA PHE A 178 1.62 -10.57 1.63
C PHE A 178 0.43 -11.22 0.91
N VAL A 179 -0.07 -12.34 1.43
CA VAL A 179 -1.25 -13.02 0.88
C VAL A 179 -2.50 -12.13 0.96
N LYS A 180 -2.67 -11.42 2.08
CA LYS A 180 -3.75 -10.45 2.26
C LYS A 180 -3.69 -9.31 1.26
N ASN A 181 -2.49 -8.84 0.89
CA ASN A 181 -2.32 -7.80 -0.11
C ASN A 181 -2.57 -8.29 -1.54
N ILE A 182 -2.31 -9.57 -1.86
CA ILE A 182 -2.74 -10.17 -3.13
C ILE A 182 -4.27 -10.06 -3.28
N ASN A 183 -5.01 -10.30 -2.19
CA ASN A 183 -6.47 -10.24 -2.14
C ASN A 183 -7.02 -8.90 -1.62
N ASN A 184 -6.29 -7.81 -1.77
CA ASN A 184 -6.69 -6.51 -1.22
C ASN A 184 -7.76 -5.84 -2.08
N PHE A 185 -9.02 -6.15 -1.78
CA PHE A 185 -10.18 -5.59 -2.45
C PHE A 185 -10.39 -4.11 -2.10
N ASN A 186 -10.37 -3.77 -0.81
CA ASN A 186 -10.84 -2.48 -0.33
C ASN A 186 -10.05 -1.29 -0.86
N VAL A 187 -8.72 -1.37 -0.76
CA VAL A 187 -7.84 -0.25 -1.17
C VAL A 187 -7.99 0.01 -2.66
N ILE A 188 -7.97 -1.03 -3.47
CA ILE A 188 -8.05 -0.88 -4.93
C ILE A 188 -9.47 -0.43 -5.34
N TYR A 189 -10.50 -1.15 -4.92
CA TYR A 189 -11.87 -0.88 -5.35
C TYR A 189 -12.35 0.52 -4.94
N LEU A 190 -12.13 0.92 -3.68
CA LEU A 190 -12.64 2.18 -3.17
C LEU A 190 -11.89 3.40 -3.72
N LEU A 191 -10.59 3.28 -3.99
CA LEU A 191 -9.80 4.40 -4.51
C LEU A 191 -9.89 4.57 -6.02
N THR A 192 -10.14 3.49 -6.79
CA THR A 192 -9.99 3.50 -8.25
C THR A 192 -11.29 3.46 -9.03
N GLN A 193 -12.40 3.83 -8.40
CA GLN A 193 -13.71 3.86 -9.09
C GLN A 193 -13.71 4.80 -10.30
N ASP A 194 -12.95 5.90 -10.24
CA ASP A 194 -12.89 6.92 -11.30
C ASP A 194 -11.72 6.72 -12.29
N VAL A 195 -10.93 5.64 -12.14
CA VAL A 195 -9.86 5.33 -13.10
C VAL A 195 -10.48 4.94 -14.44
N TYR A 196 -9.96 5.54 -15.51
CA TYR A 196 -10.38 5.22 -16.86
C TYR A 196 -10.08 3.76 -17.21
N THR A 197 -10.94 3.17 -18.04
CA THR A 197 -10.59 1.94 -18.74
C THR A 197 -9.39 2.20 -19.64
N THR A 198 -8.50 1.20 -19.69
CA THR A 198 -7.22 1.29 -20.41
C THR A 198 -7.38 1.80 -21.86
N THR A 199 -6.37 2.53 -22.33
CA THR A 199 -6.21 2.88 -23.75
C THR A 199 -5.77 1.70 -24.61
N ASN A 200 -5.36 0.58 -23.98
CA ASN A 200 -4.96 -0.62 -24.69
C ASN A 200 -6.19 -1.44 -25.12
N GLN A 201 -6.40 -1.55 -26.43
CA GLN A 201 -7.57 -2.19 -27.03
C GLN A 201 -7.76 -3.66 -26.61
N ALA A 202 -6.65 -4.39 -26.39
CA ALA A 202 -6.68 -5.76 -25.88
C ALA A 202 -7.21 -5.85 -24.44
N MET A 203 -6.88 -4.87 -23.60
CA MET A 203 -7.38 -4.78 -22.23
C MET A 203 -8.81 -4.23 -22.15
N ALA A 204 -9.24 -3.42 -23.09
CA ALA A 204 -10.60 -2.88 -23.13
C ALA A 204 -11.65 -3.99 -23.35
N SER A 205 -11.29 -5.04 -24.08
CA SER A 205 -12.17 -6.20 -24.32
C SER A 205 -12.39 -7.04 -23.05
N SER A 206 -11.47 -7.00 -22.08
CA SER A 206 -11.55 -7.74 -20.83
C SER A 206 -12.38 -7.06 -19.74
N GLN A 207 -12.88 -5.86 -19.99
CA GLN A 207 -13.70 -5.09 -19.05
C GLN A 207 -12.99 -4.79 -17.72
N ALA A 208 -11.66 -4.77 -17.71
CA ALA A 208 -10.86 -4.50 -16.54
C ALA A 208 -10.21 -3.12 -16.59
N LYS A 209 -9.98 -2.54 -15.43
CA LYS A 209 -9.17 -1.32 -15.30
C LYS A 209 -7.69 -1.69 -15.15
N GLU A 210 -6.80 -0.81 -15.59
CA GLU A 210 -5.35 -1.06 -15.49
C GLU A 210 -4.84 -1.28 -14.07
N VAL A 211 -5.50 -0.68 -13.10
CA VAL A 211 -5.17 -0.77 -11.67
C VAL A 211 -5.84 -1.93 -10.95
N ASP A 212 -6.73 -2.69 -11.61
CA ASP A 212 -7.43 -3.79 -10.97
C ASP A 212 -6.47 -4.93 -10.62
N LEU A 213 -6.63 -5.46 -9.42
CA LEU A 213 -6.09 -6.77 -9.04
C LEU A 213 -7.05 -7.87 -9.54
N LEU A 214 -6.60 -9.11 -9.48
CA LEU A 214 -7.45 -10.25 -9.85
C LEU A 214 -8.78 -10.25 -9.09
N VAL A 215 -8.76 -9.99 -7.79
CA VAL A 215 -9.95 -9.96 -6.94
C VAL A 215 -10.90 -8.81 -7.29
N THR A 216 -10.40 -7.62 -7.61
CA THR A 216 -11.26 -6.49 -7.98
C THR A 216 -11.83 -6.65 -9.38
N TRP A 217 -11.06 -7.21 -10.30
CA TRP A 217 -11.54 -7.55 -11.63
C TRP A 217 -12.61 -8.64 -11.58
N LEU A 218 -12.41 -9.72 -10.83
CA LEU A 218 -13.41 -10.76 -10.60
C LEU A 218 -14.72 -10.16 -10.06
N PHE A 219 -14.62 -9.25 -9.09
CA PHE A 219 -15.80 -8.59 -8.54
C PHE A 219 -16.54 -7.76 -9.59
N ARG A 220 -15.84 -6.97 -10.41
CA ARG A 220 -16.46 -6.19 -11.48
C ARG A 220 -17.12 -7.08 -12.53
N LEU A 221 -16.47 -8.16 -12.93
CA LEU A 221 -17.04 -9.13 -13.87
C LEU A 221 -18.35 -9.74 -13.36
N THR A 222 -18.44 -9.98 -12.04
CA THR A 222 -19.65 -10.56 -11.44
C THR A 222 -20.76 -9.54 -11.21
N GLN A 223 -20.43 -8.36 -10.68
CA GLN A 223 -21.42 -7.39 -10.23
C GLN A 223 -21.78 -6.34 -11.30
N ASP A 224 -20.79 -5.85 -12.04
CA ASP A 224 -21.00 -4.77 -13.00
C ASP A 224 -21.32 -5.30 -14.41
N TYR A 225 -20.70 -6.43 -14.81
CA TYR A 225 -20.79 -6.95 -16.17
C TYR A 225 -21.53 -8.28 -16.31
N TYR A 226 -21.88 -8.94 -15.21
CA TYR A 226 -22.58 -10.24 -15.18
C TYR A 226 -21.90 -11.34 -16.03
N ASN A 227 -20.57 -11.25 -16.21
CA ASN A 227 -19.77 -12.20 -16.97
C ASN A 227 -19.24 -13.32 -16.07
N TYR A 228 -20.16 -14.21 -15.66
CA TYR A 228 -19.86 -15.29 -14.71
C TYR A 228 -18.88 -16.33 -15.28
N LYS A 229 -18.81 -16.50 -16.62
CA LYS A 229 -17.89 -17.44 -17.25
C LYS A 229 -16.43 -17.06 -17.02
N MET A 230 -16.12 -15.78 -17.25
CA MET A 230 -14.78 -15.25 -17.05
C MET A 230 -14.43 -15.12 -15.56
N ALA A 231 -15.40 -14.71 -14.75
CA ALA A 231 -15.25 -14.60 -13.31
C ALA A 231 -14.92 -15.96 -12.66
N SER A 232 -15.62 -17.04 -13.06
CA SER A 232 -15.33 -18.38 -12.53
C SER A 232 -13.95 -18.90 -12.94
N ALA A 233 -13.47 -18.59 -14.15
CA ALA A 233 -12.14 -18.96 -14.57
C ALA A 233 -11.04 -18.27 -13.70
N ILE A 234 -11.23 -16.98 -13.37
CA ILE A 234 -10.32 -16.23 -12.51
C ILE A 234 -10.38 -16.74 -11.05
N GLY A 235 -11.57 -17.13 -10.59
CA GLY A 235 -11.76 -17.59 -9.20
C GLY A 235 -11.13 -18.96 -8.88
N ILE A 236 -10.72 -19.73 -9.89
CA ILE A 236 -10.04 -21.05 -9.73
C ILE A 236 -8.53 -20.89 -9.54
N ILE A 237 -7.95 -19.77 -9.93
CA ILE A 237 -6.52 -19.44 -9.85
C ILE A 237 -6.19 -18.80 -8.51
#